data_ae07de4e15344f7466280c350f6c65ee
#
_entry.id   ae07de4e15344f7466280c350f6c65ee
#
_cell.length_a   1.000
_cell.length_b   1.000
_cell.length_c   1.000
_cell.angle_alpha   90.00
_cell.angle_beta   90.00
_cell.angle_gamma   90.00
#
_symmetry.space_group_name_H-M   'P 1'
#
loop_
_entity.id
_entity.type
_entity.pdbx_description
1 polymer ?
#
loop_
_entity_poly.entity_id
_entity_poly.type
_entity_poly.pdbx_seq_one_letter_code
_entity_poly.pdbx_strand_id
1 'polypeptide(L)'
;DVLVRDSHWLEPYRALFGDESFDYATALQQHYENGPPADWPQQFVSAYATSHPWEDWAETWAHYLHLVDTMNTALAFGLNAEDVEVDTEPFGSDALYDPQHPGAGQFLYFINAWVDLVTILNELSRSMGQRDFYPFVMSRPVVAKLHFIHLVIEDARDQHLQAQDGGVEAATTMAEPVVS
;
A
#
# COMPACT_ATOMS: atom_id res chain seq x y z
N ASP A 1 -0.08 1.43 12.60
CA ASP A 1 0.52 2.20 13.67
C ASP A 1 1.55 1.39 14.47
N VAL A 2 1.20 0.20 14.98
CA VAL A 2 2.12 -0.66 15.78
C VAL A 2 3.38 -1.06 15.00
N LEU A 3 3.28 -1.29 13.68
CA LEU A 3 4.41 -1.68 12.83
C LEU A 3 5.42 -0.55 12.60
N VAL A 4 5.01 0.70 12.78
CA VAL A 4 5.79 1.88 12.42
C VAL A 4 6.28 2.66 13.64
N ARG A 5 5.45 2.81 14.69
CA ARG A 5 5.67 3.72 15.82
C ARG A 5 7.01 3.55 16.53
N ASP A 6 7.42 2.31 16.82
CA ASP A 6 8.63 2.01 17.58
C ASP A 6 9.71 1.33 16.71
N SER A 7 9.68 1.57 15.40
CA SER A 7 10.54 0.92 14.42
C SER A 7 11.41 1.94 13.64
N HIS A 8 12.33 1.43 12.85
CA HIS A 8 13.11 2.22 11.89
C HIS A 8 12.25 2.87 10.78
N TRP A 9 10.97 2.47 10.66
CA TRP A 9 10.03 3.01 9.70
C TRP A 9 9.43 4.37 10.09
N LEU A 10 9.58 4.82 11.34
CA LEU A 10 8.93 6.05 11.81
C LEU A 10 9.36 7.31 11.05
N GLU A 11 10.66 7.52 10.89
CA GLU A 11 11.16 8.69 10.15
C GLU A 11 10.82 8.63 8.65
N PRO A 12 10.96 7.48 7.95
CA PRO A 12 10.43 7.31 6.60
C PRO A 12 8.92 7.55 6.48
N TYR A 13 8.14 7.08 7.46
CA TYR A 13 6.71 7.36 7.51
C TYR A 13 6.43 8.85 7.56
N ARG A 14 7.09 9.59 8.47
CA ARG A 14 6.92 11.04 8.59
C ARG A 14 7.29 11.79 7.32
N ALA A 15 8.30 11.34 6.62
CA ALA A 15 8.70 11.91 5.34
C ALA A 15 7.65 11.76 4.25
N LEU A 16 6.85 10.67 4.25
CA LEU A 16 5.83 10.38 3.24
C LEU A 16 4.44 10.87 3.62
N PHE A 17 4.04 10.69 4.88
CA PHE A 17 2.67 10.91 5.35
C PHE A 17 2.53 12.19 6.18
N GLY A 18 3.64 12.72 6.73
CA GLY A 18 3.66 13.87 7.61
C GLY A 18 3.80 13.51 9.08
N ASP A 19 3.90 14.53 9.93
CA ASP A 19 4.08 14.39 11.38
C ASP A 19 2.76 13.97 12.05
N GLU A 20 2.69 12.74 12.50
CA GLU A 20 1.53 12.16 13.19
C GLU A 20 1.32 12.70 14.60
N SER A 21 2.27 13.44 15.15
CA SER A 21 2.16 14.05 16.49
C SER A 21 1.26 15.29 16.52
N PHE A 22 0.88 15.81 15.35
CA PHE A 22 -0.08 16.91 15.27
C PHE A 22 -1.42 16.52 15.90
N ASP A 23 -2.05 17.46 16.61
CA ASP A 23 -3.30 17.17 17.33
C ASP A 23 -4.42 16.78 16.37
N TYR A 24 -4.85 15.53 16.48
CA TYR A 24 -5.83 14.91 15.61
C TYR A 24 -7.17 15.67 15.58
N ALA A 25 -7.67 16.11 16.75
CA ALA A 25 -8.96 16.79 16.81
C ALA A 25 -8.91 18.14 16.11
N THR A 26 -7.80 18.87 16.28
CA THR A 26 -7.55 20.15 15.62
C THR A 26 -7.43 19.98 14.10
N ALA A 27 -6.69 18.94 13.65
CA ALA A 27 -6.54 18.64 12.23
C ALA A 27 -7.90 18.33 11.57
N LEU A 28 -8.69 17.49 12.20
CA LEU A 28 -10.00 17.09 11.71
C LEU A 28 -10.98 18.28 11.66
N GLN A 29 -10.98 19.12 12.70
CA GLN A 29 -11.78 20.35 12.69
C GLN A 29 -11.39 21.26 11.52
N GLN A 30 -10.11 21.50 11.29
CA GLN A 30 -9.62 22.31 10.17
C GLN A 30 -10.03 21.73 8.82
N HIS A 31 -9.98 20.42 8.67
CA HIS A 31 -10.42 19.74 7.46
C HIS A 31 -11.90 19.96 7.17
N TYR A 32 -12.77 19.84 8.19
CA TYR A 32 -14.22 20.07 8.00
C TYR A 32 -14.59 21.54 7.79
N GLU A 33 -13.82 22.47 8.35
CA GLU A 33 -14.05 23.91 8.17
C GLU A 33 -13.58 24.42 6.80
N ASN A 34 -12.44 23.92 6.31
CA ASN A 34 -11.78 24.45 5.11
C ASN A 34 -11.90 23.53 3.87
N GLY A 35 -12.27 22.27 4.08
CA GLY A 35 -12.23 21.23 3.06
C GLY A 35 -10.79 20.79 2.71
N PRO A 36 -10.66 19.77 1.84
CA PRO A 36 -9.36 19.31 1.37
C PRO A 36 -8.71 20.36 0.44
N PRO A 37 -7.38 20.40 0.34
CA PRO A 37 -6.67 21.20 -0.67
C PRO A 37 -7.17 20.88 -2.09
N ALA A 38 -7.23 21.86 -2.96
CA ALA A 38 -7.76 21.67 -4.33
C ALA A 38 -6.93 20.68 -5.18
N ASP A 39 -5.65 20.53 -4.85
CA ASP A 39 -4.68 19.66 -5.52
C ASP A 39 -4.48 18.31 -4.80
N TRP A 40 -5.34 17.95 -3.84
CA TRP A 40 -5.22 16.72 -3.09
C TRP A 40 -5.05 15.46 -3.96
N PRO A 41 -5.67 15.31 -5.16
CA PRO A 41 -5.53 14.12 -5.97
C PRO A 41 -4.10 13.87 -6.47
N GLN A 42 -3.24 14.91 -6.43
CA GLN A 42 -1.84 14.78 -6.83
C GLN A 42 -0.97 14.11 -5.76
N GLN A 43 -1.41 14.07 -4.49
CA GLN A 43 -0.59 13.62 -3.36
C GLN A 43 -1.27 12.61 -2.45
N PHE A 44 -2.60 12.51 -2.47
CA PHE A 44 -3.39 11.69 -1.55
C PHE A 44 -4.31 10.75 -2.32
N VAL A 45 -4.58 9.59 -1.74
CA VAL A 45 -5.47 8.57 -2.32
C VAL A 45 -6.94 9.00 -2.25
N SER A 46 -7.31 9.82 -1.26
CA SER A 46 -8.65 10.35 -1.08
C SER A 46 -8.62 11.78 -0.52
N ALA A 47 -9.73 12.49 -0.64
CA ALA A 47 -9.90 13.80 0.00
C ALA A 47 -9.80 13.71 1.54
N TYR A 48 -10.29 12.62 2.13
CA TYR A 48 -10.26 12.41 3.57
C TYR A 48 -8.84 12.16 4.10
N ALA A 49 -7.98 11.52 3.30
CA ALA A 49 -6.57 11.31 3.62
C ALA A 49 -5.82 12.62 3.93
N THR A 50 -6.28 13.76 3.42
CA THR A 50 -5.68 15.08 3.71
C THR A 50 -5.91 15.57 5.13
N SER A 51 -6.81 14.95 5.89
CA SER A 51 -7.24 15.44 7.20
C SER A 51 -6.17 15.25 8.29
N HIS A 52 -5.42 14.14 8.24
CA HIS A 52 -4.36 13.85 9.21
C HIS A 52 -3.44 12.75 8.66
N PRO A 53 -2.13 12.70 9.03
CA PRO A 53 -1.22 11.62 8.65
C PRO A 53 -1.72 10.21 9.01
N TRP A 54 -2.45 10.04 10.10
CA TRP A 54 -3.09 8.76 10.44
C TRP A 54 -4.19 8.35 9.46
N GLU A 55 -4.98 9.33 8.96
CA GLU A 55 -6.01 9.04 7.97
C GLU A 55 -5.40 8.74 6.60
N ASP A 56 -4.36 9.45 6.21
CA ASP A 56 -3.62 9.14 4.99
C ASP A 56 -3.02 7.72 5.04
N TRP A 57 -2.45 7.34 6.18
CA TRP A 57 -1.99 5.99 6.42
C TRP A 57 -3.10 4.95 6.34
N ALA A 58 -4.21 5.18 7.04
CA ALA A 58 -5.35 4.25 7.08
C ALA A 58 -6.01 4.09 5.71
N GLU A 59 -6.25 5.20 5.00
CA GLU A 59 -6.80 5.20 3.65
C GLU A 59 -5.87 4.48 2.67
N THR A 60 -4.56 4.75 2.73
CA THR A 60 -3.57 4.07 1.86
C THR A 60 -3.52 2.57 2.16
N TRP A 61 -3.61 2.14 3.42
CA TRP A 61 -3.72 0.72 3.80
C TRP A 61 -4.97 0.06 3.22
N ALA A 62 -6.12 0.71 3.35
CA ALA A 62 -7.37 0.19 2.80
C ALA A 62 -7.24 -0.01 1.28
N HIS A 63 -6.66 0.96 0.59
CA HIS A 63 -6.42 0.85 -0.86
C HIS A 63 -5.42 -0.24 -1.20
N TYR A 64 -4.32 -0.39 -0.44
CA TYR A 64 -3.36 -1.48 -0.63
C TYR A 64 -4.05 -2.86 -0.54
N LEU A 65 -4.90 -3.06 0.47
CA LEU A 65 -5.67 -4.31 0.61
C LEU A 65 -6.64 -4.52 -0.57
N HIS A 66 -7.33 -3.47 -1.00
CA HIS A 66 -8.20 -3.55 -2.19
C HIS A 66 -7.43 -3.95 -3.46
N LEU A 67 -6.23 -3.39 -3.66
CA LEU A 67 -5.38 -3.74 -4.79
C LEU A 67 -5.00 -5.23 -4.76
N VAL A 68 -4.50 -5.69 -3.62
CA VAL A 68 -4.06 -7.08 -3.44
C VAL A 68 -5.24 -8.04 -3.63
N ASP A 69 -6.39 -7.79 -3.00
CA ASP A 69 -7.56 -8.67 -3.07
C ASP A 69 -8.16 -8.68 -4.47
N THR A 70 -8.23 -7.53 -5.14
CA THR A 70 -8.75 -7.43 -6.51
C THR A 70 -7.86 -8.19 -7.48
N MET A 71 -6.54 -8.03 -7.40
CA MET A 71 -5.60 -8.75 -8.26
C MET A 71 -5.64 -10.25 -8.03
N ASN A 72 -5.65 -10.70 -6.77
CA ASN A 72 -5.77 -12.11 -6.43
C ASN A 72 -7.06 -12.71 -6.97
N THR A 73 -8.16 -11.97 -6.85
CA THR A 73 -9.47 -12.40 -7.36
C THR A 73 -9.44 -12.47 -8.89
N ALA A 74 -8.93 -11.46 -9.58
CA ALA A 74 -8.81 -11.45 -11.03
C ALA A 74 -8.02 -12.65 -11.55
N LEU A 75 -6.85 -12.89 -10.97
CA LEU A 75 -5.99 -14.03 -11.33
C LEU A 75 -6.66 -15.37 -11.05
N ALA A 76 -7.42 -15.52 -9.96
CA ALA A 76 -8.16 -16.73 -9.64
C ALA A 76 -9.26 -17.04 -10.68
N PHE A 77 -9.79 -16.02 -11.36
CA PHE A 77 -10.74 -16.17 -12.46
C PHE A 77 -10.07 -16.21 -13.85
N GLY A 78 -8.74 -16.22 -13.91
CA GLY A 78 -7.99 -16.24 -15.18
C GLY A 78 -7.99 -14.90 -15.92
N LEU A 79 -8.30 -13.80 -15.25
CA LEU A 79 -8.16 -12.45 -15.82
C LEU A 79 -6.72 -11.99 -15.62
N ASN A 80 -5.99 -11.89 -16.73
CA ASN A 80 -4.62 -11.38 -16.73
C ASN A 80 -4.57 -10.07 -17.53
N ALA A 81 -4.00 -9.01 -16.95
CA ALA A 81 -3.85 -7.72 -17.61
C ALA A 81 -2.97 -7.82 -18.90
N GLU A 82 -2.06 -8.80 -18.96
CA GLU A 82 -1.22 -9.04 -20.14
C GLU A 82 -2.02 -9.47 -21.39
N ASP A 83 -3.23 -10.02 -21.20
CA ASP A 83 -4.10 -10.47 -22.30
C ASP A 83 -4.92 -9.34 -22.92
N VAL A 84 -4.77 -8.12 -22.43
CA VAL A 84 -5.57 -6.97 -22.86
C VAL A 84 -4.66 -5.79 -23.21
N GLU A 85 -4.88 -5.22 -24.40
CA GLU A 85 -4.21 -3.97 -24.79
C GLU A 85 -4.98 -2.78 -24.19
N VAL A 86 -4.34 -2.08 -23.25
CA VAL A 86 -4.86 -0.86 -22.63
C VAL A 86 -3.87 0.27 -22.92
N ASP A 87 -4.38 1.40 -23.39
CA ASP A 87 -3.57 2.61 -23.63
C ASP A 87 -3.43 3.38 -22.31
N THR A 88 -2.59 2.86 -21.41
CA THR A 88 -2.22 3.50 -20.16
C THR A 88 -0.76 3.89 -20.18
N GLU A 89 -0.41 5.02 -19.54
CA GLU A 89 0.97 5.40 -19.33
C GLU A 89 1.47 4.70 -18.03
N PRO A 90 2.40 3.73 -18.13
CA PRO A 90 2.83 2.97 -16.97
C PRO A 90 3.67 3.83 -16.02
N PHE A 91 3.58 3.52 -14.73
CA PHE A 91 4.50 4.07 -13.74
C PHE A 91 5.91 3.54 -13.96
N GLY A 92 6.89 4.42 -13.83
CA GLY A 92 8.29 4.07 -13.80
C GLY A 92 8.82 3.88 -12.38
N SER A 93 10.07 3.44 -12.25
CA SER A 93 10.73 3.24 -10.96
C SER A 93 10.84 4.51 -10.11
N ASP A 94 10.78 5.68 -10.73
CA ASP A 94 10.76 6.99 -10.08
C ASP A 94 9.47 7.26 -9.27
N ALA A 95 8.43 6.44 -9.43
CA ALA A 95 7.21 6.48 -8.62
C ALA A 95 7.33 5.66 -7.33
N LEU A 96 8.36 4.83 -7.17
CA LEU A 96 8.51 3.97 -6.01
C LEU A 96 9.18 4.71 -4.84
N TYR A 97 8.84 4.32 -3.61
CA TYR A 97 9.51 4.80 -2.41
C TYR A 97 11.00 4.39 -2.39
N ASP A 98 11.28 3.12 -2.62
CA ASP A 98 12.65 2.60 -2.74
C ASP A 98 12.83 1.83 -4.06
N PRO A 99 13.26 2.51 -5.13
CA PRO A 99 13.48 1.87 -6.43
C PRO A 99 14.68 0.91 -6.45
N GLN A 100 15.52 0.89 -5.41
CA GLN A 100 16.67 -0.02 -5.30
C GLN A 100 16.35 -1.30 -4.52
N HIS A 101 15.17 -1.39 -3.89
CA HIS A 101 14.76 -2.60 -3.20
C HIS A 101 14.70 -3.81 -4.14
N PRO A 102 15.17 -5.01 -3.74
CA PRO A 102 15.17 -6.19 -4.60
C PRO A 102 13.80 -6.54 -5.20
N GLY A 103 12.71 -6.28 -4.47
CA GLY A 103 11.33 -6.49 -4.90
C GLY A 103 10.71 -5.34 -5.72
N ALA A 104 11.43 -4.22 -5.92
CA ALA A 104 10.89 -3.01 -6.54
C ALA A 104 10.29 -3.25 -7.94
N GLY A 105 10.97 -4.03 -8.76
CA GLY A 105 10.49 -4.36 -10.11
C GLY A 105 9.20 -5.19 -10.08
N GLN A 106 9.07 -6.10 -9.13
CA GLN A 106 7.87 -6.93 -8.97
C GLN A 106 6.67 -6.10 -8.48
N PHE A 107 6.90 -5.19 -7.54
CA PHE A 107 5.87 -4.27 -7.10
C PHE A 107 5.43 -3.31 -8.21
N LEU A 108 6.38 -2.79 -8.99
CA LEU A 108 6.08 -1.92 -10.13
C LEU A 108 5.23 -2.64 -11.19
N TYR A 109 5.57 -3.90 -11.51
CA TYR A 109 4.75 -4.72 -12.38
C TYR A 109 3.32 -4.91 -11.82
N PHE A 110 3.20 -5.23 -10.53
CA PHE A 110 1.91 -5.38 -9.85
C PHE A 110 1.04 -4.12 -9.95
N ILE A 111 1.61 -2.94 -9.66
CA ILE A 111 0.87 -1.66 -9.74
C ILE A 111 0.39 -1.37 -11.15
N ASN A 112 1.24 -1.57 -12.17
CA ASN A 112 0.87 -1.32 -13.55
C ASN A 112 -0.22 -2.29 -14.02
N ALA A 113 -0.07 -3.58 -13.73
CA ALA A 113 -1.10 -4.58 -14.03
C ALA A 113 -2.45 -4.28 -13.35
N TRP A 114 -2.42 -3.75 -12.11
CA TRP A 114 -3.63 -3.32 -11.42
C TRP A 114 -4.28 -2.11 -12.10
N VAL A 115 -3.50 -1.12 -12.53
CA VAL A 115 -4.01 0.07 -13.26
C VAL A 115 -4.70 -0.36 -14.57
N ASP A 116 -4.10 -1.28 -15.33
CA ASP A 116 -4.67 -1.79 -16.56
C ASP A 116 -6.00 -2.52 -16.29
N LEU A 117 -6.02 -3.41 -15.30
CA LEU A 117 -7.24 -4.13 -14.91
C LEU A 117 -8.38 -3.17 -14.51
N VAL A 118 -8.07 -2.19 -13.65
CA VAL A 118 -9.09 -1.23 -13.18
C VAL A 118 -9.57 -0.31 -14.29
N THR A 119 -8.71 0.05 -15.24
CA THR A 119 -9.10 0.81 -16.41
C THR A 119 -10.17 0.06 -17.21
N ILE A 120 -9.97 -1.24 -17.45
CA ILE A 120 -10.95 -2.09 -18.14
C ILE A 120 -12.25 -2.18 -17.33
N LEU A 121 -12.17 -2.43 -16.02
CA LEU A 121 -13.35 -2.54 -15.16
C LEU A 121 -14.16 -1.24 -15.13
N ASN A 122 -13.50 -0.10 -15.11
CA ASN A 122 -14.15 1.20 -15.15
C ASN A 122 -14.85 1.43 -16.51
N GLU A 123 -14.20 1.10 -17.63
CA GLU A 123 -14.81 1.22 -18.97
C GLU A 123 -16.02 0.29 -19.12
N LEU A 124 -15.93 -0.94 -18.63
CA LEU A 124 -17.07 -1.87 -18.59
C LEU A 124 -18.22 -1.33 -17.75
N SER A 125 -17.92 -0.78 -16.57
CA SER A 125 -18.91 -0.16 -15.69
C SER A 125 -19.62 1.02 -16.36
N ARG A 126 -18.84 1.92 -16.97
CA ARG A 126 -19.37 3.08 -17.72
C ARG A 126 -20.21 2.66 -18.91
N SER A 127 -19.80 1.62 -19.65
CA SER A 127 -20.55 1.10 -20.80
C SER A 127 -21.94 0.58 -20.42
N MET A 128 -22.13 0.15 -19.17
CA MET A 128 -23.41 -0.24 -18.59
C MET A 128 -24.18 0.90 -17.92
N GLY A 129 -23.70 2.15 -18.04
CA GLY A 129 -24.31 3.32 -17.42
C GLY A 129 -24.11 3.39 -15.91
N GLN A 130 -23.12 2.68 -15.39
CA GLN A 130 -22.76 2.69 -13.98
C GLN A 130 -21.61 3.66 -13.70
N ARG A 131 -21.38 3.96 -12.41
CA ARG A 131 -20.19 4.70 -11.97
C ARG A 131 -18.95 3.83 -12.09
N ASP A 132 -17.78 4.47 -12.07
CA ASP A 132 -16.52 3.76 -12.03
C ASP A 132 -16.49 2.74 -10.89
N PHE A 133 -16.00 1.56 -11.18
CA PHE A 133 -15.76 0.52 -10.19
C PHE A 133 -14.76 0.98 -9.14
N TYR A 134 -13.69 1.64 -9.59
CA TYR A 134 -12.66 2.21 -8.73
C TYR A 134 -12.41 3.67 -9.13
N PRO A 135 -13.07 4.65 -8.48
CA PRO A 135 -13.03 6.05 -8.87
C PRO A 135 -11.83 6.84 -8.35
N PHE A 136 -10.81 6.18 -7.81
CA PHE A 136 -9.68 6.83 -7.16
C PHE A 136 -8.53 7.09 -8.14
N VAL A 137 -7.84 8.22 -7.94
CA VAL A 137 -6.71 8.60 -8.78
C VAL A 137 -5.43 8.01 -8.21
N MET A 138 -4.71 7.25 -9.03
CA MET A 138 -3.38 6.75 -8.70
C MET A 138 -2.35 7.77 -9.16
N SER A 139 -1.78 8.53 -8.23
CA SER A 139 -0.68 9.48 -8.48
C SER A 139 0.67 8.85 -8.06
N ARG A 140 1.80 9.41 -8.55
CA ARG A 140 3.14 8.94 -8.15
C ARG A 140 3.36 8.96 -6.64
N PRO A 141 3.00 10.02 -5.87
CA PRO A 141 3.09 9.99 -4.42
C PRO A 141 2.24 8.89 -3.77
N VAL A 142 1.06 8.59 -4.31
CA VAL A 142 0.23 7.48 -3.83
C VAL A 142 0.90 6.13 -4.09
N VAL A 143 1.51 5.93 -5.25
CA VAL A 143 2.30 4.72 -5.56
C VAL A 143 3.48 4.57 -4.60
N ALA A 144 4.20 5.66 -4.28
CA ALA A 144 5.29 5.62 -3.30
C ALA A 144 4.79 5.21 -1.90
N LYS A 145 3.63 5.73 -1.46
CA LYS A 145 3.00 5.35 -0.19
C LYS A 145 2.57 3.88 -0.16
N LEU A 146 1.99 3.38 -1.24
CA LEU A 146 1.61 1.97 -1.39
C LEU A 146 2.84 1.05 -1.36
N HIS A 147 3.92 1.45 -2.05
CA HIS A 147 5.19 0.71 -2.00
C HIS A 147 5.80 0.70 -0.60
N PHE A 148 5.75 1.82 0.11
CA PHE A 148 6.19 1.90 1.50
C PHE A 148 5.42 0.92 2.40
N ILE A 149 4.08 0.85 2.28
CA ILE A 149 3.26 -0.11 3.01
C ILE A 149 3.66 -1.54 2.67
N HIS A 150 3.89 -1.84 1.41
CA HIS A 150 4.35 -3.15 0.96
C HIS A 150 5.64 -3.57 1.65
N LEU A 151 6.64 -2.68 1.72
CA LEU A 151 7.91 -2.94 2.39
C LEU A 151 7.77 -3.13 3.91
N VAL A 152 6.91 -2.34 4.56
CA VAL A 152 6.59 -2.52 6.00
C VAL A 152 5.98 -3.91 6.26
N ILE A 153 5.14 -4.40 5.35
CA ILE A 153 4.53 -5.74 5.47
C ILE A 153 5.58 -6.82 5.25
N GLU A 154 6.43 -6.69 4.24
CA GLU A 154 7.51 -7.66 3.97
C GLU A 154 8.47 -7.77 5.16
N ASP A 155 8.92 -6.65 5.70
CA ASP A 155 9.80 -6.60 6.88
C ASP A 155 9.15 -7.27 8.11
N ALA A 156 7.88 -6.95 8.39
CA ALA A 156 7.15 -7.56 9.50
C ALA A 156 6.97 -9.08 9.33
N ARG A 157 6.76 -9.54 8.10
CA ARG A 157 6.65 -10.97 7.78
C ARG A 157 7.97 -11.69 7.99
N ASP A 158 9.07 -11.10 7.53
CA ASP A 158 10.40 -11.69 7.64
C ASP A 158 10.85 -11.77 9.10
N GLN A 159 10.59 -10.74 9.90
CA GLN A 159 10.83 -10.76 11.35
C GLN A 159 10.01 -11.87 12.05
N HIS A 160 8.77 -12.06 11.65
CA HIS A 160 7.91 -13.11 12.20
C HIS A 160 8.43 -14.53 11.87
N LEU A 161 8.87 -14.75 10.64
CA LEU A 161 9.45 -16.04 10.22
C LEU A 161 10.76 -16.35 10.96
N GLN A 162 11.65 -15.37 11.08
CA GLN A 162 12.90 -15.51 11.84
C GLN A 162 12.65 -15.85 13.32
N ALA A 163 11.63 -15.23 13.94
CA ALA A 163 11.25 -15.50 15.32
C ALA A 163 10.72 -16.93 15.51
N GLN A 164 10.04 -17.50 14.51
CA GLN A 164 9.56 -18.88 14.54
C GLN A 164 10.70 -19.88 14.38
N ASP A 165 11.62 -19.65 13.46
CA ASP A 165 12.76 -20.53 13.21
C ASP A 165 13.72 -20.55 14.42
N GLY A 166 14.03 -19.41 15.02
CA GLY A 166 14.83 -19.32 16.24
C GLY A 166 14.20 -20.00 17.45
N GLY A 167 12.86 -20.03 17.53
CA GLY A 167 12.13 -20.76 18.57
C GLY A 167 12.24 -22.27 18.43
N VAL A 168 12.28 -22.80 17.21
CA VAL A 168 12.42 -24.23 16.93
C VAL A 168 13.83 -24.72 17.25
N GLU A 169 14.88 -23.98 16.91
CA GLU A 169 16.26 -24.33 17.26
C GLU A 169 16.50 -24.36 18.77
N ALA A 170 15.96 -23.38 19.52
CA ALA A 170 16.07 -23.35 20.97
C ALA A 170 15.37 -24.55 21.65
N ALA A 171 14.22 -24.98 21.14
CA ALA A 171 13.49 -26.15 21.64
C ALA A 171 14.23 -27.46 21.34
N THR A 172 14.90 -27.56 20.19
CA THR A 172 15.65 -28.77 19.81
C THR A 172 16.94 -28.92 20.64
N THR A 173 17.60 -27.83 21.00
CA THR A 173 18.84 -27.84 21.81
C THR A 173 18.56 -28.20 23.27
N MET A 174 17.34 -28.00 23.78
CA MET A 174 16.95 -28.42 25.15
C MET A 174 16.52 -29.89 25.26
N ALA A 175 16.41 -30.61 24.16
CA ALA A 175 15.90 -31.99 24.11
C ALA A 175 16.99 -33.05 24.01
N GLU A 176 18.31 -32.76 24.14
CA GLU A 176 19.34 -33.76 24.23
C GLU A 176 19.27 -34.48 25.57
N PRO A 177 19.11 -35.83 25.58
CA PRO A 177 19.06 -36.58 26.82
C PRO A 177 20.46 -36.66 27.42
N VAL A 178 20.60 -36.27 28.69
CA VAL A 178 21.78 -36.58 29.54
C VAL A 178 21.86 -38.09 29.65
N VAL A 179 22.71 -38.72 28.82
CA VAL A 179 23.06 -40.12 28.95
C VAL A 179 24.07 -40.22 30.11
N SER A 180 23.61 -40.83 31.20
CA SER A 180 24.44 -41.27 32.34
C SER A 180 25.02 -42.63 32.07
#